data_8259f9b2e21df0513687989c8446b908
#
_entry.id   8259f9b2e21df0513687989c8446b908
#
_cell.length_a   1.000
_cell.length_b   1.000
_cell.length_c   1.000
_cell.angle_alpha   90.00
_cell.angle_beta   90.00
_cell.angle_gamma   90.00
#
_symmetry.space_group_name_H-M   'P 1'
#
loop_
_entity.id
_entity.type
_entity.pdbx_description
1 polymer ?
#
loop_
_entity_poly.entity_id
_entity_poly.type
_entity_poly.pdbx_seq_one_letter_code
_entity_poly.pdbx_strand_id
1 'polypeptide(L)' 'MLYVVEIRRNREHLGKVMSAIREWLDAQRFELDAFRCDTEDQAVAFRLEFKRESEASACAEAFGGQVSSNRHS' A
#
# COMPACT_ATOMS: atom_id res chain seq x y z
N MET A 1 14.92 -1.70 8.09
CA MET A 1 14.20 -2.62 7.21
C MET A 1 12.82 -2.05 6.90
N LEU A 2 12.42 -2.12 5.65
CA LEU A 2 11.12 -1.64 5.24
C LEU A 2 10.22 -2.81 4.87
N TYR A 3 8.93 -2.62 5.11
CA TYR A 3 7.91 -3.60 4.75
C TYR A 3 7.04 -2.98 3.67
N VAL A 4 6.97 -3.64 2.53
CA VAL A 4 6.25 -3.12 1.38
C VAL A 4 4.91 -3.83 1.26
N VAL A 5 3.85 -3.06 1.14
CA VAL A 5 2.52 -3.60 0.88
C VAL A 5 2.18 -3.28 -0.57
N GLU A 6 1.87 -4.31 -1.34
CA GLU A 6 1.44 -4.12 -2.71
C GLU A 6 -0.05 -4.37 -2.82
N ILE A 7 -0.75 -3.40 -3.37
CA ILE A 7 -2.19 -3.46 -3.58
C ILE A 7 -2.45 -3.27 -5.06
N ARG A 8 -3.13 -4.24 -5.69
CA ARG A 8 -3.49 -4.14 -7.10
C ARG A 8 -4.98 -3.95 -7.26
N ARG A 9 -5.35 -3.01 -8.11
CA ARG A 9 -6.75 -2.71 -8.37
C ARG A 9 -6.92 -2.41 -9.86
N ASN A 10 -8.16 -2.39 -10.29
CA ASN A 10 -8.50 -1.97 -11.64
C ASN A 10 -8.19 -0.48 -11.78
N ARG A 11 -7.57 -0.11 -12.88
CA ARG A 11 -7.20 1.26 -13.16
C ARG A 11 -8.38 2.24 -13.09
N GLU A 12 -9.57 1.77 -13.40
CA GLU A 12 -10.78 2.59 -13.33
C GLU A 12 -11.05 3.11 -11.93
N HIS A 13 -10.58 2.40 -10.93
CA HIS A 13 -10.80 2.74 -9.53
C HIS A 13 -9.64 3.48 -8.89
N LEU A 14 -8.70 3.95 -9.70
CA LEU A 14 -7.48 4.59 -9.20
C LEU A 14 -7.77 5.68 -8.18
N GLY A 15 -8.62 6.63 -8.53
CA GLY A 15 -8.93 7.75 -7.65
C GLY A 15 -9.58 7.31 -6.34
N LYS A 16 -10.53 6.39 -6.44
CA LYS A 16 -11.24 5.89 -5.25
C LYS A 16 -10.31 5.13 -4.33
N VAL A 17 -9.48 4.28 -4.89
CA VAL A 17 -8.56 3.48 -4.08
C VAL A 17 -7.51 4.36 -3.43
N MET A 18 -6.98 5.32 -4.18
CA MET A 18 -5.99 6.24 -3.65
C MET A 18 -6.56 7.04 -2.47
N SER A 19 -7.77 7.55 -2.61
CA SER A 19 -8.44 8.28 -1.54
C SER A 19 -8.70 7.38 -0.34
N ALA A 20 -9.16 6.16 -0.57
CA ALA A 20 -9.42 5.21 0.51
C ALA A 20 -8.16 4.88 1.30
N ILE A 21 -7.05 4.67 0.59
CA ILE A 21 -5.78 4.40 1.24
C ILE A 21 -5.34 5.57 2.11
N ARG A 22 -5.42 6.77 1.56
CA ARG A 22 -5.02 7.98 2.30
C ARG A 22 -5.88 8.20 3.53
N GLU A 23 -7.19 8.04 3.38
CA GLU A 23 -8.11 8.21 4.50
C GLU A 23 -7.85 7.17 5.58
N TRP A 24 -7.58 5.94 5.17
CA TRP A 24 -7.29 4.86 6.11
C TRP A 24 -6.00 5.14 6.88
N LEU A 25 -4.95 5.55 6.18
CA LEU A 25 -3.68 5.88 6.81
C LEU A 25 -3.83 7.01 7.81
N ASP A 26 -4.60 8.01 7.42
CA ASP A 26 -4.84 9.17 8.26
C ASP A 26 -5.61 8.78 9.53
N ALA A 27 -6.63 7.95 9.36
CA ALA A 27 -7.43 7.48 10.49
C ALA A 27 -6.59 6.64 11.47
N GLN A 28 -5.68 5.83 10.94
CA GLN A 28 -4.79 5.01 11.76
C GLN A 28 -3.60 5.79 12.30
N ARG A 29 -3.37 6.97 11.75
CA ARG A 29 -2.21 7.80 12.05
C ARG A 29 -0.89 7.09 11.75
N PHE A 30 -0.90 6.32 10.68
CA PHE A 30 0.30 5.64 10.20
C PHE A 30 1.06 6.55 9.26
N GLU A 31 2.37 6.53 9.35
CA GLU A 31 3.24 7.27 8.47
C GLU A 31 3.91 6.32 7.49
N LEU A 32 3.85 6.66 6.22
CA LEU A 32 4.52 5.90 5.20
C LEU A 32 5.94 6.43 5.00
N ASP A 33 6.86 5.53 4.74
CA ASP A 33 8.20 5.91 4.33
C ASP A 33 8.19 6.31 2.85
N ALA A 34 7.37 5.61 2.05
CA ALA A 34 7.19 5.94 0.64
C ALA A 34 5.85 5.42 0.14
N PHE A 35 5.31 6.10 -0.84
CA PHE A 35 4.08 5.71 -1.51
C PHE A 35 4.33 5.81 -3.01
N ARG A 36 4.19 4.68 -3.70
CA ARG A 36 4.38 4.63 -5.14
C ARG A 36 3.16 4.04 -5.83
N CYS A 37 2.93 4.48 -7.03
CA CYS A 37 1.80 4.04 -7.83
C CYS A 37 2.29 3.79 -9.24
N ASP A 38 2.14 2.56 -9.71
CA ASP A 38 2.51 2.18 -11.06
C ASP A 38 1.27 1.77 -11.82
N THR A 39 1.04 2.40 -12.97
CA THR A 39 -0.09 2.04 -13.81
C THR A 39 0.36 1.11 -14.93
N GLU A 40 -0.40 0.05 -15.11
CA GLU A 40 -0.24 -0.86 -16.22
C GLU A 40 -1.48 -0.73 -17.11
N ASP A 41 -1.60 -1.54 -18.15
CA ASP A 41 -2.69 -1.40 -19.13
C ASP A 41 -4.06 -1.19 -18.51
N GLN A 42 -4.49 -2.11 -17.67
CA GLN A 42 -5.82 -2.05 -17.07
C GLN A 42 -5.76 -2.14 -15.54
N ALA A 43 -4.57 -2.14 -14.98
CA ALA A 43 -4.39 -2.29 -13.57
C ALA A 43 -3.50 -1.19 -13.01
N VAL A 44 -3.63 -0.96 -11.72
CA VAL A 44 -2.74 -0.07 -11.00
C VAL A 44 -2.21 -0.82 -9.78
N ALA A 45 -0.92 -0.69 -9.55
CA ALA A 45 -0.26 -1.27 -8.39
C ALA A 45 0.17 -0.15 -7.47
N PHE A 46 -0.28 -0.22 -6.23
CA PHE A 46 0.14 0.72 -5.20
C PHE A 46 1.16 0.05 -4.31
N ARG A 47 2.27 0.71 -4.08
CA ARG A 47 3.31 0.22 -3.17
C ARG A 47 3.48 1.19 -2.02
N LEU A 48 3.22 0.68 -0.83
CA LEU A 48 3.33 1.45 0.40
C LEU A 48 4.45 0.86 1.24
N GLU A 49 5.39 1.70 1.63
CA GLU A 49 6.53 1.25 2.43
C GLU A 49 6.37 1.71 3.87
N PHE A 50 6.36 0.76 4.78
CA PHE A 50 6.20 0.99 6.21
C PHE A 50 7.48 0.61 6.94
N LYS A 51 7.76 1.29 8.03
CA LYS A 51 8.89 0.95 8.87
C LYS A 51 8.56 -0.14 9.87
N ARG A 52 7.29 -0.38 10.12
CA ARG A 52 6.84 -1.37 11.09
C ARG A 52 6.01 -2.46 10.44
N GLU A 53 6.33 -3.70 10.79
CA GLU A 53 5.60 -4.84 10.25
C GLU A 53 4.12 -4.81 10.62
N SER A 54 3.81 -4.41 11.85
CA SER A 54 2.42 -4.35 12.31
C SER A 54 1.58 -3.40 11.46
N GLU A 55 2.15 -2.28 11.05
CA GLU A 55 1.44 -1.32 10.20
C GLU A 55 1.25 -1.87 8.80
N ALA A 56 2.28 -2.53 8.27
CA ALA A 56 2.18 -3.15 6.95
C ALA A 56 1.14 -4.25 6.94
N SER A 57 1.13 -5.09 7.96
CA SER A 57 0.15 -6.17 8.07
C SER A 57 -1.28 -5.63 8.16
N ALA A 58 -1.47 -4.58 8.94
CA ALA A 58 -2.79 -3.97 9.07
C ALA A 58 -3.27 -3.42 7.73
N CYS A 59 -2.38 -2.79 6.98
CA CYS A 59 -2.69 -2.26 5.67
C CYS A 59 -3.06 -3.38 4.68
N ALA A 60 -2.28 -4.45 4.69
CA ALA A 60 -2.54 -5.58 3.80
C ALA A 60 -3.89 -6.22 4.11
N GLU A 61 -4.24 -6.34 5.38
CA GLU A 61 -5.55 -6.88 5.76
C GLU A 61 -6.69 -5.96 5.35
N ALA A 62 -6.50 -4.65 5.52
CA ALA A 62 -7.55 -3.70 5.21
C ALA A 62 -7.86 -3.65 3.72
N PHE A 63 -6.87 -3.82 2.87
CA PHE A 63 -7.02 -3.67 1.42
C PHE A 63 -6.80 -4.95 0.63
N GLY A 64 -6.56 -6.06 1.31
CA GLY A 64 -6.34 -7.33 0.63
C GLY A 64 -5.03 -7.39 -0.14
N GLY A 65 -4.03 -6.65 0.32
CA GLY A 65 -2.73 -6.63 -0.33
C GLY A 65 -1.78 -7.69 0.20
N GLN A 66 -0.57 -7.66 -0.29
CA GLN A 66 0.48 -8.57 0.13
C GLN A 66 1.62 -7.80 0.77
N VAL A 67 2.15 -8.36 1.85
CA VAL A 67 3.29 -7.77 2.53
C VAL A 67 4.55 -8.49 2.12
N SER A 68 5.57 -7.74 1.75
CA SER A 68 6.89 -8.29 1.53
C SER A 68 7.90 -7.42 2.26
N SER A 69 8.90 -8.04 2.85
CA SER A 69 9.94 -7.25 3.48
C SER A 69 10.96 -6.85 2.43
N ASN A 70 11.35 -5.60 2.49
CA ASN A 70 12.38 -5.09 1.59
C ASN A 70 13.74 -5.49 2.15
N ARG A 71 13.96 -6.78 2.17
CA ARG A 71 15.18 -7.36 2.72
C ARG A 71 16.07 -7.80 1.59
N HIS A 72 17.27 -7.36 1.67
CA HIS A 72 18.28 -7.76 0.72
C HIS A 72 18.91 -9.07 1.21
N SER A 73 18.70 -10.10 0.49
CA SER A 73 19.26 -11.39 0.88
C SER A 73 20.45 -11.74 -0.01
#